data_6d3521c2bc444b0f20b327d8e0fa65a6
#
_entry.id   6d3521c2bc444b0f20b327d8e0fa65a6
#
_cell.length_a   1.000
_cell.length_b   1.000
_cell.length_c   1.000
_cell.angle_alpha   90.00
_cell.angle_beta   90.00
_cell.angle_gamma   90.00
#
_symmetry.space_group_name_H-M   'P 1'
#
loop_
_entity.id
_entity.type
_entity.pdbx_description
1 polymer ?
#
loop_
_entity_poly.entity_id
_entity_poly.type
_entity_poly.pdbx_seq_one_letter_code
_entity_poly.pdbx_strand_id
1 'polypeptide(L)'
;MSYVDINVADGQTMKAYWVPAKVDNPNQAPGIVLIQEIFGINDAMQDLAQQWSDLGFNVLCPDLFWRQEPGVILEPRVPEEFQKGVEFMQKMQLDESLADLEATRAKLAELLGHDRIGAMGYCMGGRLVVQMAGEAKIKCAVSYYGVALETVLPDLPANAATSFLHIAELDSYVPEDVRKVIIECVEARDGWGYELYSGCDHAFAR
;
A
#
# COMPACT_ATOMS: atom_id res chain seq x y z
N MET A 1 6.21 18.84 -3.09
CA MET A 1 6.70 17.47 -2.81
C MET A 1 7.87 17.56 -1.85
N SER A 2 7.87 16.81 -0.78
CA SER A 2 8.93 16.80 0.23
C SER A 2 8.90 15.47 0.99
N TYR A 3 10.01 15.17 1.67
CA TYR A 3 10.01 14.11 2.67
C TYR A 3 9.65 14.69 4.04
N VAL A 4 8.86 13.95 4.80
CA VAL A 4 8.52 14.27 6.19
C VAL A 4 9.01 13.14 7.11
N ASP A 5 9.30 13.50 8.33
CA ASP A 5 9.74 12.57 9.36
C ASP A 5 8.51 12.01 10.12
N ILE A 6 8.52 10.70 10.33
CA ILE A 6 7.52 9.97 11.11
C ILE A 6 8.22 9.33 12.30
N ASN A 7 7.84 9.73 13.51
CA ASN A 7 8.31 9.06 14.72
C ASN A 7 7.56 7.72 14.87
N VAL A 8 8.30 6.63 14.98
CA VAL A 8 7.76 5.28 15.15
C VAL A 8 7.84 4.84 16.61
N ALA A 9 7.15 3.76 16.96
CA ALA A 9 6.94 3.37 18.35
C ALA A 9 8.22 3.06 19.15
N ASP A 10 9.31 2.69 18.48
CA ASP A 10 10.62 2.41 19.11
C ASP A 10 11.50 3.66 19.32
N GLY A 11 10.95 4.85 19.06
CA GLY A 11 11.65 6.13 19.20
C GLY A 11 12.58 6.48 18.03
N GLN A 12 12.60 5.67 16.98
CA GLN A 12 13.32 5.96 15.75
C GLN A 12 12.47 6.83 14.80
N THR A 13 13.06 7.24 13.70
CA THR A 13 12.41 8.12 12.72
C THR A 13 12.50 7.51 11.33
N MET A 14 11.34 7.29 10.73
CA MET A 14 11.17 6.88 9.33
C MET A 14 10.87 8.09 8.46
N LYS A 15 11.32 8.08 7.20
CA LYS A 15 10.93 9.09 6.22
C LYS A 15 9.75 8.63 5.39
N ALA A 16 8.89 9.59 5.00
CA ALA A 16 7.82 9.35 4.06
C ALA A 16 7.77 10.47 3.01
N TYR A 17 7.46 10.10 1.78
CA TYR A 17 7.27 11.03 0.67
C TYR A 17 5.87 11.64 0.75
N TRP A 18 5.83 12.98 0.87
CA TRP A 18 4.62 13.76 1.06
C TRP A 18 4.23 14.54 -0.18
N VAL A 19 3.01 14.36 -0.66
CA VAL A 19 2.43 15.13 -1.76
C VAL A 19 1.05 15.64 -1.31
N PRO A 20 0.90 16.94 -1.02
CA PRO A 20 -0.39 17.51 -0.66
C PRO A 20 -1.35 17.53 -1.84
N ALA A 21 -2.64 17.44 -1.57
CA ALA A 21 -3.69 17.53 -2.58
C ALA A 21 -3.62 18.85 -3.35
N LYS A 22 -3.77 18.78 -4.67
CA LYS A 22 -3.75 19.95 -5.55
C LYS A 22 -5.13 20.59 -5.65
N VAL A 23 -5.59 21.16 -4.54
CA VAL A 23 -6.88 21.84 -4.38
C VAL A 23 -6.72 23.09 -3.53
N ASP A 24 -7.72 23.97 -3.53
CA ASP A 24 -7.67 25.27 -2.81
C ASP A 24 -7.44 25.10 -1.29
N ASN A 25 -8.01 24.05 -0.70
CA ASN A 25 -7.91 23.76 0.73
C ASN A 25 -7.40 22.33 0.97
N PRO A 26 -6.10 22.06 0.83
CA PRO A 26 -5.55 20.71 0.94
C PRO A 26 -5.91 20.01 2.26
N ASN A 27 -5.90 20.71 3.38
CA ASN A 27 -6.22 20.13 4.69
C ASN A 27 -7.68 19.64 4.82
N GLN A 28 -8.58 20.04 3.90
CA GLN A 28 -9.94 19.51 3.85
C GLN A 28 -10.08 18.32 2.90
N ALA A 29 -9.09 18.03 2.10
CA ALA A 29 -9.07 16.89 1.20
C ALA A 29 -8.77 15.58 1.95
N PRO A 30 -9.30 14.43 1.50
CA PRO A 30 -8.98 13.14 2.12
C PRO A 30 -7.51 12.76 1.94
N GLY A 31 -7.03 11.84 2.78
CA GLY A 31 -5.68 11.31 2.75
C GLY A 31 -5.59 9.88 2.23
N ILE A 32 -4.47 9.55 1.60
CA ILE A 32 -4.10 8.21 1.17
C ILE A 32 -2.73 7.86 1.77
N VAL A 33 -2.65 6.75 2.51
CA VAL A 33 -1.38 6.06 2.77
C VAL A 33 -1.08 5.21 1.53
N LEU A 34 -0.06 5.60 0.77
CA LEU A 34 0.35 4.92 -0.46
C LEU A 34 1.49 3.94 -0.15
N ILE A 35 1.26 2.65 -0.38
CA ILE A 35 2.18 1.59 0.04
C ILE A 35 2.94 1.05 -1.18
N GLN A 36 4.26 1.12 -1.09
CA GLN A 36 5.21 0.78 -2.14
C GLN A 36 5.19 -0.70 -2.55
N GLU A 37 5.73 -0.97 -3.74
CA GLU A 37 6.21 -2.28 -4.17
C GLU A 37 7.57 -2.62 -3.52
N ILE A 38 8.21 -3.68 -3.97
CA ILE A 38 9.56 -4.09 -3.49
C ILE A 38 10.71 -3.18 -3.95
N PHE A 39 10.42 -2.07 -4.62
CA PHE A 39 11.42 -1.19 -5.25
C PHE A 39 11.65 0.13 -4.51
N GLY A 40 11.09 0.29 -3.31
CA GLY A 40 11.16 1.55 -2.56
C GLY A 40 10.25 2.63 -3.14
N ILE A 41 10.51 3.87 -2.76
CA ILE A 41 9.78 5.05 -3.28
C ILE A 41 10.43 5.50 -4.59
N ASN A 42 10.41 4.65 -5.60
CA ASN A 42 10.98 4.91 -6.92
C ASN A 42 10.10 5.89 -7.74
N ASP A 43 10.54 6.22 -8.95
CA ASP A 43 9.86 7.18 -9.82
C ASP A 43 8.39 6.79 -10.06
N ALA A 44 8.09 5.50 -10.25
CA ALA A 44 6.72 5.04 -10.46
C ALA A 44 5.83 5.33 -9.23
N MET A 45 6.32 5.09 -8.00
CA MET A 45 5.59 5.42 -6.78
C MET A 45 5.41 6.92 -6.58
N GLN A 46 6.42 7.72 -6.96
CA GLN A 46 6.33 9.18 -6.92
C GLN A 46 5.32 9.70 -7.94
N ASP A 47 5.30 9.16 -9.16
CA ASP A 47 4.32 9.50 -10.20
C ASP A 47 2.89 9.13 -9.77
N LEU A 48 2.68 7.96 -9.18
CA LEU A 48 1.39 7.57 -8.61
C LEU A 48 0.95 8.53 -7.50
N ALA A 49 1.84 8.89 -6.59
CA ALA A 49 1.54 9.88 -5.54
C ALA A 49 1.13 11.23 -6.12
N GLN A 50 1.80 11.67 -7.21
CA GLN A 50 1.44 12.91 -7.88
C GLN A 50 0.09 12.80 -8.59
N GLN A 51 -0.21 11.71 -9.27
CA GLN A 51 -1.51 11.49 -9.93
C GLN A 51 -2.66 11.56 -8.92
N TRP A 52 -2.52 10.92 -7.75
CA TRP A 52 -3.54 11.00 -6.70
C TRP A 52 -3.65 12.41 -6.11
N SER A 53 -2.56 13.14 -5.98
CA SER A 53 -2.57 14.54 -5.58
C SER A 53 -3.33 15.42 -6.59
N ASP A 54 -3.12 15.21 -7.88
CA ASP A 54 -3.84 15.92 -8.95
C ASP A 54 -5.35 15.61 -8.96
N LEU A 55 -5.74 14.43 -8.47
CA LEU A 55 -7.14 14.03 -8.26
C LEU A 55 -7.74 14.54 -6.93
N GLY A 56 -6.98 15.29 -6.15
CA GLY A 56 -7.47 15.94 -4.94
C GLY A 56 -7.28 15.16 -3.64
N PHE A 57 -6.32 14.23 -3.60
CA PHE A 57 -5.97 13.49 -2.38
C PHE A 57 -4.63 13.94 -1.82
N ASN A 58 -4.52 14.00 -0.51
CA ASN A 58 -3.25 14.11 0.18
C ASN A 58 -2.57 12.74 0.24
N VAL A 59 -1.33 12.62 -0.19
CA VAL A 59 -0.65 11.33 -0.28
C VAL A 59 0.58 11.29 0.60
N LEU A 60 0.69 10.26 1.43
CA LEU A 60 1.88 9.98 2.23
C LEU A 60 2.35 8.54 1.93
N CYS A 61 3.56 8.43 1.37
CA CYS A 61 4.19 7.15 1.00
C CYS A 61 5.38 6.88 1.92
N PRO A 62 5.28 5.94 2.88
CA PRO A 62 6.39 5.64 3.80
C PRO A 62 7.48 4.82 3.11
N ASP A 63 8.73 5.03 3.53
CA ASP A 63 9.85 4.16 3.20
C ASP A 63 9.80 2.89 4.06
N LEU A 64 9.24 1.80 3.55
CA LEU A 64 9.08 0.57 4.34
C LEU A 64 10.36 -0.26 4.47
N PHE A 65 11.42 0.09 3.74
CA PHE A 65 12.70 -0.59 3.87
C PHE A 65 13.70 0.13 4.78
N TRP A 66 13.29 1.25 5.35
CA TRP A 66 14.15 2.12 6.15
C TRP A 66 14.92 1.43 7.29
N ARG A 67 14.34 0.37 7.90
CA ARG A 67 14.99 -0.41 8.97
C ARG A 67 16.16 -1.25 8.46
N GLN A 68 16.14 -1.59 7.17
CA GLN A 68 17.21 -2.35 6.52
C GLN A 68 18.19 -1.43 5.81
N GLU A 69 17.69 -0.52 4.96
CA GLU A 69 18.45 0.48 4.23
C GLU A 69 17.54 1.69 3.95
N PRO A 70 17.77 2.85 4.58
CA PRO A 70 16.95 4.04 4.33
C PRO A 70 17.10 4.58 2.90
N GLY A 71 15.96 4.97 2.30
CA GLY A 71 15.95 5.64 1.01
C GLY A 71 16.23 4.70 -0.19
N VAL A 72 15.88 3.43 -0.07
CA VAL A 72 16.00 2.46 -1.17
C VAL A 72 15.18 2.91 -2.36
N ILE A 73 15.82 3.00 -3.53
CA ILE A 73 15.21 3.23 -4.84
C ILE A 73 15.81 2.22 -5.81
N LEU A 74 14.97 1.33 -6.35
CA LEU A 74 15.39 0.24 -7.23
C LEU A 74 14.67 0.33 -8.58
N GLU A 75 15.38 -0.05 -9.65
CA GLU A 75 14.83 -0.14 -11.01
C GLU A 75 14.34 -1.58 -11.28
N PRO A 76 13.03 -1.79 -11.48
CA PRO A 76 12.43 -3.12 -11.68
C PRO A 76 12.99 -3.91 -12.86
N ARG A 77 13.54 -3.22 -13.88
CA ARG A 77 14.07 -3.85 -15.11
C ARG A 77 15.51 -4.30 -14.99
N VAL A 78 16.18 -3.95 -13.89
CA VAL A 78 17.56 -4.38 -13.59
C VAL A 78 17.49 -5.63 -12.73
N PRO A 79 17.92 -6.81 -13.23
CA PRO A 79 17.73 -8.08 -12.52
C PRO A 79 18.35 -8.12 -11.12
N GLU A 80 19.50 -7.48 -10.93
CA GLU A 80 20.21 -7.40 -9.66
C GLU A 80 19.43 -6.55 -8.64
N GLU A 81 18.81 -5.45 -9.10
CA GLU A 81 18.00 -4.58 -8.26
C GLU A 81 16.65 -5.22 -7.94
N PHE A 82 16.06 -5.93 -8.88
CA PHE A 82 14.87 -6.74 -8.63
C PHE A 82 15.14 -7.78 -7.53
N GLN A 83 16.26 -8.50 -7.64
CA GLN A 83 16.65 -9.49 -6.63
C GLN A 83 16.89 -8.84 -5.26
N LYS A 84 17.51 -7.67 -5.22
CA LYS A 84 17.68 -6.87 -3.99
C LYS A 84 16.34 -6.51 -3.36
N GLY A 85 15.35 -6.10 -4.16
CA GLY A 85 13.99 -5.82 -3.70
C GLY A 85 13.30 -7.04 -3.08
N VAL A 86 13.47 -8.20 -3.71
CA VAL A 86 12.97 -9.48 -3.16
C VAL A 86 13.63 -9.78 -1.80
N GLU A 87 14.94 -9.58 -1.67
CA GLU A 87 15.66 -9.79 -0.41
C GLU A 87 15.17 -8.85 0.70
N PHE A 88 14.90 -7.58 0.39
CA PHE A 88 14.31 -6.65 1.36
C PHE A 88 12.94 -7.13 1.82
N MET A 89 12.08 -7.54 0.90
CA MET A 89 10.75 -8.08 1.23
C MET A 89 10.85 -9.33 2.12
N GLN A 90 11.77 -10.24 1.83
CA GLN A 90 11.96 -11.48 2.62
C GLN A 90 12.47 -11.21 4.04
N LYS A 91 13.21 -10.14 4.26
CA LYS A 91 13.75 -9.75 5.57
C LYS A 91 12.78 -8.88 6.37
N MET A 92 11.69 -8.39 5.76
CA MET A 92 10.70 -7.57 6.47
C MET A 92 10.05 -8.34 7.60
N GLN A 93 9.90 -7.66 8.72
CA GLN A 93 9.07 -8.16 9.83
C GLN A 93 7.67 -7.55 9.69
N LEU A 94 6.67 -8.40 9.58
CA LEU A 94 5.29 -7.98 9.29
C LEU A 94 4.74 -7.03 10.37
N ASP A 95 4.92 -7.38 11.63
CA ASP A 95 4.40 -6.58 12.75
C ASP A 95 5.04 -5.19 12.81
N GLU A 96 6.34 -5.09 12.51
CA GLU A 96 7.04 -3.81 12.40
C GLU A 96 6.50 -2.98 11.23
N SER A 97 6.28 -3.61 10.07
CA SER A 97 5.75 -2.93 8.89
C SER A 97 4.33 -2.40 9.12
N LEU A 98 3.48 -3.17 9.80
CA LEU A 98 2.13 -2.72 10.15
C LEU A 98 2.15 -1.59 11.18
N ALA A 99 3.06 -1.64 12.15
CA ALA A 99 3.27 -0.55 13.10
C ALA A 99 3.76 0.74 12.41
N ASP A 100 4.67 0.63 11.45
CA ASP A 100 5.16 1.76 10.64
C ASP A 100 4.05 2.35 9.75
N LEU A 101 3.19 1.51 9.20
CA LEU A 101 2.01 1.94 8.42
C LEU A 101 0.97 2.65 9.30
N GLU A 102 0.74 2.18 10.51
CA GLU A 102 -0.13 2.87 11.46
C GLU A 102 0.46 4.21 11.91
N ALA A 103 1.77 4.28 12.15
CA ALA A 103 2.45 5.55 12.42
C ALA A 103 2.33 6.52 11.23
N THR A 104 2.40 6.00 9.99
CA THR A 104 2.18 6.78 8.76
C THR A 104 0.75 7.33 8.69
N ARG A 105 -0.26 6.50 8.95
CA ARG A 105 -1.66 6.93 9.01
C ARG A 105 -1.88 8.00 10.08
N ALA A 106 -1.33 7.78 11.27
CA ALA A 106 -1.43 8.74 12.37
C ALA A 106 -0.77 10.08 12.03
N LYS A 107 0.42 10.05 11.39
CA LYS A 107 1.10 11.26 10.91
C LYS A 107 0.28 11.99 9.85
N LEU A 108 -0.33 11.26 8.93
CA LEU A 108 -1.20 11.86 7.91
C LEU A 108 -2.44 12.51 8.57
N ALA A 109 -3.04 11.87 9.57
CA ALA A 109 -4.15 12.45 10.33
C ALA A 109 -3.74 13.72 11.08
N GLU A 110 -2.55 13.75 11.68
CA GLU A 110 -1.97 14.95 12.31
C GLU A 110 -1.81 16.10 11.30
N LEU A 111 -1.22 15.83 10.14
CA LEU A 111 -1.01 16.83 9.09
C LEU A 111 -2.31 17.43 8.57
N LEU A 112 -3.38 16.63 8.49
CA LEU A 112 -4.67 17.04 7.92
C LEU A 112 -5.64 17.59 8.98
N GLY A 113 -5.45 17.27 10.25
CA GLY A 113 -6.39 17.59 11.33
C GLY A 113 -7.69 16.78 11.30
N HIS A 114 -7.73 15.65 10.58
CA HIS A 114 -8.87 14.74 10.49
C HIS A 114 -8.42 13.30 10.12
N ASP A 115 -9.33 12.32 10.25
CA ASP A 115 -9.09 10.88 10.03
C ASP A 115 -9.76 10.31 8.76
N ARG A 116 -10.11 11.16 7.79
CA ARG A 116 -10.62 10.70 6.48
C ARG A 116 -9.49 10.17 5.61
N ILE A 117 -8.94 9.03 6.01
CA ILE A 117 -7.76 8.41 5.42
C ILE A 117 -8.11 7.01 4.94
N GLY A 118 -7.85 6.76 3.66
CA GLY A 118 -7.77 5.42 3.07
C GLY A 118 -6.33 4.98 2.90
N ALA A 119 -6.14 3.74 2.48
CA ALA A 119 -4.83 3.23 2.09
C ALA A 119 -4.90 2.54 0.74
N MET A 120 -3.80 2.58 0.01
CA MET A 120 -3.64 1.93 -1.28
C MET A 120 -2.26 1.31 -1.39
N GLY A 121 -2.18 0.11 -1.93
CA GLY A 121 -0.91 -0.60 -2.04
C GLY A 121 -0.80 -1.44 -3.30
N TYR A 122 0.44 -1.65 -3.72
CA TYR A 122 0.80 -2.31 -4.97
C TYR A 122 1.72 -3.50 -4.68
N CYS A 123 1.48 -4.67 -5.30
CA CYS A 123 2.28 -5.88 -5.11
C CYS A 123 2.38 -6.28 -3.61
N MET A 124 3.57 -6.26 -3.02
CA MET A 124 3.80 -6.38 -1.57
C MET A 124 2.93 -5.41 -0.78
N GLY A 125 2.86 -4.15 -1.21
CA GLY A 125 2.00 -3.13 -0.59
C GLY A 125 0.51 -3.45 -0.71
N GLY A 126 0.10 -4.14 -1.77
CA GLY A 126 -1.26 -4.65 -1.94
C GLY A 126 -1.65 -5.68 -0.88
N ARG A 127 -0.70 -6.51 -0.43
CA ARG A 127 -0.88 -7.38 0.73
C ARG A 127 -0.99 -6.59 2.03
N LEU A 128 -0.07 -5.66 2.24
CA LEU A 128 -0.01 -4.87 3.47
C LEU A 128 -1.25 -4.00 3.67
N VAL A 129 -1.81 -3.42 2.60
CA VAL A 129 -3.03 -2.62 2.70
C VAL A 129 -4.24 -3.43 3.13
N VAL A 130 -4.35 -4.69 2.68
CA VAL A 130 -5.41 -5.62 3.11
C VAL A 130 -5.25 -5.97 4.59
N GLN A 131 -4.02 -6.12 5.09
CA GLN A 131 -3.76 -6.31 6.52
C GLN A 131 -4.11 -5.06 7.33
N MET A 132 -3.78 -3.85 6.84
CA MET A 132 -4.23 -2.60 7.47
C MET A 132 -5.75 -2.48 7.55
N ALA A 133 -6.49 -3.01 6.56
CA ALA A 133 -7.95 -3.03 6.61
C ALA A 133 -8.47 -3.82 7.82
N GLY A 134 -7.75 -4.87 8.23
CA GLY A 134 -8.08 -5.67 9.41
C GLY A 134 -8.02 -4.87 10.73
N GLU A 135 -7.19 -3.85 10.82
CA GLU A 135 -7.11 -2.96 11.98
C GLU A 135 -8.30 -1.99 12.10
N ALA A 136 -9.14 -1.88 11.06
CA ALA A 136 -10.31 -0.99 10.98
C ALA A 136 -10.04 0.49 11.30
N LYS A 137 -8.79 0.95 11.16
CA LYS A 137 -8.38 2.33 11.43
C LYS A 137 -8.37 3.22 10.18
N ILE A 138 -8.46 2.62 8.99
CA ILE A 138 -8.61 3.31 7.71
C ILE A 138 -10.06 3.26 7.23
N LYS A 139 -10.47 4.20 6.38
CA LYS A 139 -11.86 4.25 5.87
C LYS A 139 -12.11 3.24 4.77
N CYS A 140 -11.08 2.97 3.95
CA CYS A 140 -11.12 1.96 2.89
C CYS A 140 -9.70 1.53 2.52
N ALA A 141 -9.59 0.37 1.87
CA ALA A 141 -8.34 -0.14 1.32
C ALA A 141 -8.49 -0.46 -0.17
N VAL A 142 -7.43 -0.21 -0.94
CA VAL A 142 -7.36 -0.61 -2.35
C VAL A 142 -6.07 -1.38 -2.58
N SER A 143 -6.19 -2.61 -3.06
CA SER A 143 -5.06 -3.49 -3.36
C SER A 143 -4.91 -3.66 -4.86
N TYR A 144 -3.78 -3.27 -5.42
CA TYR A 144 -3.40 -3.56 -6.79
C TYR A 144 -2.47 -4.76 -6.84
N TYR A 145 -2.87 -5.81 -7.56
CA TYR A 145 -2.10 -7.05 -7.75
C TYR A 145 -1.38 -7.50 -6.47
N GLY A 146 -2.09 -7.48 -5.34
CA GLY A 146 -1.55 -7.89 -4.05
C GLY A 146 -1.16 -9.36 -4.05
N VAL A 147 0.03 -9.67 -3.51
CA VAL A 147 0.57 -11.03 -3.45
C VAL A 147 0.25 -11.71 -2.12
N ALA A 148 0.12 -13.04 -2.13
CA ALA A 148 -0.13 -13.86 -0.95
C ALA A 148 -1.38 -13.44 -0.14
N LEU A 149 -2.41 -12.89 -0.79
CA LEU A 149 -3.66 -12.46 -0.16
C LEU A 149 -4.47 -13.63 0.39
N GLU A 150 -4.36 -14.82 -0.19
CA GLU A 150 -4.99 -16.06 0.27
C GLU A 150 -4.55 -16.44 1.68
N THR A 151 -3.37 -15.97 2.12
CA THR A 151 -2.86 -16.20 3.48
C THR A 151 -3.33 -15.16 4.50
N VAL A 152 -3.98 -14.09 4.04
CA VAL A 152 -4.40 -12.95 4.87
C VAL A 152 -5.93 -12.89 5.00
N LEU A 153 -6.62 -13.00 3.88
CA LEU A 153 -8.08 -12.78 3.78
C LEU A 153 -8.91 -13.66 4.72
N PRO A 154 -8.59 -14.97 4.90
CA PRO A 154 -9.38 -15.84 5.79
C PRO A 154 -9.37 -15.39 7.24
N ASP A 155 -8.27 -14.80 7.71
CA ASP A 155 -8.06 -14.45 9.13
C ASP A 155 -8.48 -13.01 9.47
N LEU A 156 -8.92 -12.23 8.47
CA LEU A 156 -9.35 -10.86 8.71
C LEU A 156 -10.65 -10.81 9.52
N PRO A 157 -10.77 -9.90 10.51
CA PRO A 157 -11.97 -9.75 11.30
C PRO A 157 -13.16 -9.29 10.45
N ALA A 158 -14.39 -9.59 10.92
CA ALA A 158 -15.61 -9.24 10.19
C ALA A 158 -15.82 -7.73 10.03
N ASN A 159 -15.24 -6.92 10.92
CA ASN A 159 -15.31 -5.46 10.88
C ASN A 159 -14.12 -4.81 10.14
N ALA A 160 -13.35 -5.57 9.36
CA ALA A 160 -12.30 -5.02 8.52
C ALA A 160 -12.84 -3.91 7.62
N ALA A 161 -12.03 -2.90 7.35
CA ALA A 161 -12.41 -1.78 6.49
C ALA A 161 -12.79 -2.27 5.08
N THR A 162 -13.79 -1.63 4.48
CA THR A 162 -14.18 -1.88 3.07
C THR A 162 -12.98 -1.87 2.16
N SER A 163 -12.88 -2.89 1.30
CA SER A 163 -11.70 -3.04 0.43
C SER A 163 -12.09 -3.36 -1.01
N PHE A 164 -11.28 -2.88 -1.95
CA PHE A 164 -11.42 -3.21 -3.37
C PHE A 164 -10.08 -3.76 -3.91
N LEU A 165 -10.15 -4.90 -4.61
CA LEU A 165 -8.98 -5.60 -5.13
C LEU A 165 -8.94 -5.54 -6.66
N HIS A 166 -7.86 -5.01 -7.22
CA HIS A 166 -7.54 -5.05 -8.64
C HIS A 166 -6.64 -6.25 -8.91
N ILE A 167 -7.18 -7.26 -9.60
CA ILE A 167 -6.54 -8.58 -9.79
C ILE A 167 -6.18 -8.77 -11.25
N ALA A 168 -4.94 -9.17 -11.54
CA ALA A 168 -4.50 -9.50 -12.90
C ALA A 168 -4.77 -10.97 -13.21
N GLU A 169 -5.28 -11.25 -14.42
CA GLU A 169 -5.62 -12.62 -14.85
C GLU A 169 -4.38 -13.50 -15.06
N LEU A 170 -3.29 -12.92 -15.60
CA LEU A 170 -2.08 -13.65 -15.98
C LEU A 170 -0.96 -13.55 -14.95
N ASP A 171 -1.25 -13.07 -13.75
CA ASP A 171 -0.27 -12.89 -12.68
C ASP A 171 0.32 -14.23 -12.23
N SER A 172 1.61 -14.45 -12.51
CA SER A 172 2.32 -15.66 -12.13
C SER A 172 2.56 -15.79 -10.61
N TYR A 173 2.47 -14.68 -9.87
CA TYR A 173 2.55 -14.68 -8.39
C TYR A 173 1.20 -15.02 -7.74
N VAL A 174 0.09 -14.94 -8.51
CA VAL A 174 -1.27 -15.26 -8.05
C VAL A 174 -1.93 -16.21 -9.06
N PRO A 175 -1.51 -17.49 -9.13
CA PRO A 175 -2.03 -18.47 -10.08
C PRO A 175 -3.54 -18.68 -9.91
N GLU A 176 -4.17 -19.28 -10.90
CA GLU A 176 -5.65 -19.36 -11.00
C GLU A 176 -6.32 -19.96 -9.77
N ASP A 177 -5.76 -21.01 -9.20
CA ASP A 177 -6.28 -21.67 -7.99
C ASP A 177 -6.21 -20.75 -6.76
N VAL A 178 -5.11 -20.03 -6.57
CA VAL A 178 -4.95 -19.02 -5.53
C VAL A 178 -5.91 -17.85 -5.75
N ARG A 179 -6.03 -17.37 -7.00
CA ARG A 179 -6.93 -16.29 -7.36
C ARG A 179 -8.40 -16.61 -7.06
N LYS A 180 -8.82 -17.86 -7.28
CA LYS A 180 -10.16 -18.31 -6.91
C LYS A 180 -10.42 -18.19 -5.42
N VAL A 181 -9.48 -18.61 -4.58
CA VAL A 181 -9.58 -18.46 -3.11
C VAL A 181 -9.71 -17.00 -2.71
N ILE A 182 -8.91 -16.12 -3.31
CA ILE A 182 -8.97 -14.67 -3.04
C ILE A 182 -10.37 -14.12 -3.39
N ILE A 183 -10.88 -14.45 -4.57
CA ILE A 183 -12.19 -13.99 -5.05
C ILE A 183 -13.31 -14.48 -4.12
N GLU A 184 -13.32 -15.76 -3.76
CA GLU A 184 -14.29 -16.33 -2.82
C GLU A 184 -14.27 -15.63 -1.47
N CYS A 185 -13.09 -15.32 -0.94
CA CYS A 185 -12.95 -14.57 0.31
C CYS A 185 -13.49 -13.14 0.19
N VAL A 186 -13.31 -12.47 -0.94
CA VAL A 186 -13.83 -11.12 -1.18
C VAL A 186 -15.36 -11.14 -1.32
N GLU A 187 -15.91 -12.07 -2.09
CA GLU A 187 -17.35 -12.21 -2.31
C GLU A 187 -18.12 -12.55 -1.03
N ALA A 188 -17.45 -13.19 -0.07
CA ALA A 188 -18.04 -13.52 1.23
C ALA A 188 -18.10 -12.32 2.21
N ARG A 189 -17.61 -11.13 1.83
CA ARG A 189 -17.52 -9.96 2.71
C ARG A 189 -18.39 -8.81 2.22
N ASP A 190 -19.28 -8.33 3.07
CA ASP A 190 -20.09 -7.15 2.77
C ASP A 190 -19.23 -5.90 2.56
N GLY A 191 -19.52 -5.15 1.50
CA GLY A 191 -18.82 -3.91 1.16
C GLY A 191 -17.43 -4.11 0.53
N TRP A 192 -17.00 -5.35 0.29
CA TRP A 192 -15.79 -5.65 -0.48
C TRP A 192 -16.11 -5.88 -1.95
N GLY A 193 -15.13 -5.68 -2.80
CA GLY A 193 -15.26 -5.92 -4.23
C GLY A 193 -13.92 -6.18 -4.91
N TYR A 194 -13.98 -6.65 -6.13
CA TYR A 194 -12.79 -6.84 -6.97
C TYR A 194 -13.09 -6.54 -8.43
N GLU A 195 -12.04 -6.31 -9.20
CA GLU A 195 -12.04 -6.31 -10.66
C GLU A 195 -10.94 -7.24 -11.15
N LEU A 196 -11.31 -8.17 -12.03
CA LEU A 196 -10.39 -9.09 -12.70
C LEU A 196 -10.03 -8.54 -14.09
N TYR A 197 -8.79 -8.14 -14.26
CA TYR A 197 -8.28 -7.58 -15.51
C TYR A 197 -7.80 -8.67 -16.46
N SER A 198 -8.64 -8.97 -17.46
CA SER A 198 -8.35 -10.02 -18.45
C SER A 198 -7.15 -9.64 -19.31
N GLY A 199 -6.25 -10.60 -19.55
CA GLY A 199 -5.04 -10.43 -20.33
C GLY A 199 -3.96 -9.58 -19.67
N CYS A 200 -4.17 -9.11 -18.43
CA CYS A 200 -3.18 -8.35 -17.69
C CYS A 200 -2.31 -9.28 -16.83
N ASP A 201 -1.02 -8.95 -16.75
CA ASP A 201 -0.03 -9.59 -15.90
C ASP A 201 0.27 -8.73 -14.65
N HIS A 202 1.13 -9.22 -13.76
CA HIS A 202 1.57 -8.49 -12.58
C HIS A 202 2.09 -7.09 -12.93
N ALA A 203 1.85 -6.11 -12.05
CA ALA A 203 2.26 -4.72 -12.23
C ALA A 203 1.62 -3.97 -13.43
N PHE A 204 0.43 -4.36 -13.87
CA PHE A 204 -0.28 -3.74 -15.01
C PHE A 204 -0.66 -2.26 -14.80
N ALA A 205 -0.68 -1.77 -13.58
CA ALA A 205 -1.06 -0.41 -13.23
C ALA A 205 0.16 0.52 -12.97
N ARG A 206 1.35 0.08 -13.36
CA ARG A 206 2.61 0.80 -13.17
C ARG A 206 3.10 1.42 -14.47
#